data_e46b0b4c5737ba2149cf4823e84ed40f
#
_entry.id   e46b0b4c5737ba2149cf4823e84ed40f
#
_cell.length_a   1.000
_cell.length_b   1.000
_cell.length_c   1.000
_cell.angle_alpha   90.00
_cell.angle_beta   90.00
_cell.angle_gamma   90.00
#
_symmetry.space_group_name_H-M   'P 1'
#
loop_
_entity.id
_entity.type
_entity.pdbx_description
1 polymer ?
#
loop_
_entity_poly.entity_id
_entity_poly.type
_entity_poly.pdbx_seq_one_letter_code
_entity_poly.pdbx_strand_id
1 'polypeptide(L)'
;NIVFGLELKGIPSAERLSQGRQYLRMVGLERFETRYPHELSGGMKQRVAIARALVNHPKALLMDEPFGALDAQTRNIMQSELLRIWEEEKKTVIFVTHSVDEAIYLADTIVIMSARPGRIKDVIPIPIQRPRNRTSSEVNLIRDRILCDLRSEILTC
;
A
#
# COMPACT_ATOMS: atom_id res chain seq x y z
N ASN A 1 -13.50 0.78 14.71
CA ASN A 1 -12.12 0.77 14.22
C ASN A 1 -11.81 1.89 13.22
N ILE A 2 -12.47 1.94 12.06
CA ILE A 2 -12.18 2.94 11.02
C ILE A 2 -12.27 4.36 11.56
N VAL A 3 -13.32 4.69 12.29
CA VAL A 3 -13.61 6.04 12.79
C VAL A 3 -12.83 6.42 14.08
N PHE A 4 -11.95 5.59 14.56
CA PHE A 4 -11.23 5.82 15.82
C PHE A 4 -10.47 7.15 15.85
N GLY A 5 -9.77 7.49 14.75
CA GLY A 5 -9.05 8.76 14.65
C GLY A 5 -9.96 9.98 14.65
N LEU A 6 -11.17 9.87 14.09
CA LEU A 6 -12.18 10.93 14.13
C LEU A 6 -12.78 11.10 15.54
N GLU A 7 -12.92 10.00 16.28
CA GLU A 7 -13.36 10.02 17.67
C GLU A 7 -12.38 10.78 18.56
N LEU A 8 -11.08 10.52 18.41
CA LEU A 8 -10.03 11.25 19.12
C LEU A 8 -10.00 12.74 18.78
N LYS A 9 -10.44 13.12 17.58
CA LYS A 9 -10.59 14.53 17.16
C LYS A 9 -11.89 15.19 17.67
N GLY A 10 -12.73 14.46 18.43
CA GLY A 10 -13.99 14.97 18.96
C GLY A 10 -15.09 15.15 17.91
N ILE A 11 -14.98 14.51 16.74
CA ILE A 11 -16.03 14.59 15.69
C ILE A 11 -17.31 13.94 16.20
N PRO A 12 -18.49 14.58 16.02
CA PRO A 12 -19.79 14.05 16.47
C PRO A 12 -20.07 12.65 15.91
N SER A 13 -20.73 11.78 16.73
CA SER A 13 -20.94 10.38 16.38
C SER A 13 -21.64 10.16 15.02
N ALA A 14 -22.67 10.94 14.73
CA ALA A 14 -23.41 10.84 13.47
C ALA A 14 -22.52 11.14 12.25
N GLU A 15 -21.67 12.17 12.35
CA GLU A 15 -20.76 12.60 11.28
C GLU A 15 -19.65 11.57 11.07
N ARG A 16 -18.96 11.13 12.15
CA ARG A 16 -17.89 10.13 12.03
C ARG A 16 -18.38 8.80 11.50
N LEU A 17 -19.60 8.36 11.86
CA LEU A 17 -20.18 7.13 11.31
C LEU A 17 -20.52 7.27 9.83
N SER A 18 -21.04 8.43 9.41
CA SER A 18 -21.28 8.71 7.99
C SER A 18 -19.98 8.64 7.17
N GLN A 19 -18.91 9.29 7.64
CA GLN A 19 -17.58 9.22 7.01
C GLN A 19 -17.06 7.78 7.02
N GLY A 20 -17.16 7.07 8.14
CA GLY A 20 -16.73 5.68 8.24
C GLY A 20 -17.41 4.76 7.23
N ARG A 21 -18.71 4.91 7.00
CA ARG A 21 -19.47 4.16 5.99
C ARG A 21 -19.03 4.47 4.56
N GLN A 22 -18.66 5.72 4.29
CA GLN A 22 -18.09 6.10 2.98
C GLN A 22 -16.80 5.33 2.70
N TYR A 23 -15.87 5.30 3.66
CA TYR A 23 -14.61 4.56 3.51
C TYR A 23 -14.80 3.03 3.55
N LEU A 24 -15.80 2.51 4.28
CA LEU A 24 -16.19 1.10 4.20
C LEU A 24 -16.63 0.69 2.78
N ARG A 25 -17.44 1.53 2.12
CA ARG A 25 -17.84 1.31 0.72
C ARG A 25 -16.65 1.37 -0.22
N MET A 26 -15.78 2.38 -0.05
CA MET A 26 -14.58 2.53 -0.86
C MET A 26 -13.70 1.27 -0.86
N VAL A 27 -13.57 0.61 0.30
CA VAL A 27 -12.77 -0.62 0.43
C VAL A 27 -13.59 -1.91 0.25
N GLY A 28 -14.87 -1.83 -0.15
CA GLY A 28 -15.73 -2.97 -0.43
C GLY A 28 -16.08 -3.81 0.81
N LEU A 29 -16.23 -3.18 1.98
CA LEU A 29 -16.50 -3.85 3.26
C LEU A 29 -17.83 -3.41 3.93
N GLU A 30 -18.75 -2.79 3.21
CA GLU A 30 -20.01 -2.29 3.78
C GLU A 30 -20.85 -3.37 4.48
N ARG A 31 -20.79 -4.61 3.99
CA ARG A 31 -21.51 -5.75 4.60
C ARG A 31 -20.91 -6.23 5.92
N PHE A 32 -19.73 -5.71 6.27
CA PHE A 32 -18.96 -6.10 7.45
C PHE A 32 -18.90 -4.98 8.50
N GLU A 33 -19.76 -3.96 8.42
CA GLU A 33 -19.76 -2.78 9.31
C GLU A 33 -19.79 -3.15 10.80
N THR A 34 -20.53 -4.20 11.17
CA THR A 34 -20.71 -4.63 12.56
C THR A 34 -19.75 -5.74 13.00
N ARG A 35 -18.89 -6.22 12.11
CA ARG A 35 -17.96 -7.31 12.41
C ARG A 35 -16.75 -6.82 13.20
N TYR A 36 -16.30 -7.65 14.12
CA TYR A 36 -15.06 -7.41 14.86
C TYR A 36 -13.83 -7.78 14.02
N PRO A 37 -12.64 -7.17 14.29
CA PRO A 37 -11.43 -7.46 13.52
C PRO A 37 -11.04 -8.95 13.50
N HIS A 38 -11.29 -9.72 14.57
CA HIS A 38 -10.97 -11.14 14.61
C HIS A 38 -11.86 -12.00 13.70
N GLU A 39 -13.02 -11.50 13.29
CA GLU A 39 -13.95 -12.16 12.36
C GLU A 39 -13.59 -11.90 10.88
N LEU A 40 -12.56 -11.05 10.61
CA LEU A 40 -12.16 -10.65 9.27
C LEU A 40 -10.98 -11.46 8.77
N SER A 41 -10.94 -11.74 7.46
CA SER A 41 -9.75 -12.32 6.81
C SER A 41 -8.56 -11.35 6.83
N GLY A 42 -7.35 -11.85 6.54
CA GLY A 42 -6.15 -11.01 6.48
C GLY A 42 -6.28 -9.84 5.51
N GLY A 43 -6.76 -10.08 4.30
CA GLY A 43 -7.01 -9.03 3.30
C GLY A 43 -8.09 -8.03 3.73
N MET A 44 -9.16 -8.49 4.41
CA MET A 44 -10.18 -7.58 4.96
C MET A 44 -9.61 -6.71 6.08
N LYS A 45 -8.79 -7.26 6.97
CA LYS A 45 -8.09 -6.48 8.01
C LYS A 45 -7.21 -5.39 7.40
N GLN A 46 -6.51 -5.72 6.32
CA GLN A 46 -5.67 -4.75 5.59
C GLN A 46 -6.50 -3.61 4.99
N ARG A 47 -7.63 -3.92 4.35
CA ARG A 47 -8.57 -2.90 3.84
C ARG A 47 -9.11 -2.00 4.95
N VAL A 48 -9.43 -2.56 6.11
CA VAL A 48 -9.84 -1.78 7.30
C VAL A 48 -8.71 -0.86 7.76
N ALA A 49 -7.46 -1.32 7.76
CA ALA A 49 -6.32 -0.50 8.14
C ALA A 49 -6.12 0.69 7.17
N ILE A 50 -6.25 0.46 5.86
CA ILE A 50 -6.19 1.51 4.84
C ILE A 50 -7.33 2.52 5.05
N ALA A 51 -8.59 2.07 5.19
CA ALA A 51 -9.74 2.92 5.43
C ALA A 51 -9.58 3.75 6.72
N ARG A 52 -9.06 3.15 7.80
CA ARG A 52 -8.78 3.83 9.07
C ARG A 52 -7.73 4.93 8.93
N ALA A 53 -6.75 4.75 8.07
CA ALA A 53 -5.75 5.79 7.79
C ALA A 53 -6.36 6.92 6.95
N LEU A 54 -7.07 6.57 5.87
CA LEU A 54 -7.63 7.52 4.90
C LEU A 54 -8.74 8.40 5.47
N VAL A 55 -9.61 7.88 6.35
CA VAL A 55 -10.72 8.64 6.95
C VAL A 55 -10.26 9.88 7.71
N ASN A 56 -8.99 9.91 8.12
CA ASN A 56 -8.37 11.07 8.78
C ASN A 56 -7.91 12.17 7.81
N HIS A 57 -8.13 11.98 6.50
CA HIS A 57 -7.69 12.87 5.42
C HIS A 57 -6.20 13.23 5.50
N PRO A 58 -5.29 12.23 5.56
CA PRO A 58 -3.87 12.49 5.67
C PRO A 58 -3.33 13.14 4.39
N LYS A 59 -2.26 13.94 4.51
CA LYS A 59 -1.53 14.47 3.34
C LYS A 59 -0.69 13.37 2.66
N ALA A 60 -0.18 12.42 3.44
CA ALA A 60 0.59 11.28 2.95
C ALA A 60 0.26 10.02 3.77
N LEU A 61 0.34 8.86 3.11
CA LEU A 61 0.21 7.54 3.70
C LEU A 61 1.58 6.88 3.81
N LEU A 62 1.90 6.37 5.00
CA LEU A 62 3.09 5.56 5.24
C LEU A 62 2.65 4.11 5.39
N MET A 63 3.21 3.23 4.57
CA MET A 63 2.92 1.80 4.57
C MET A 63 4.22 1.02 4.69
N ASP A 64 4.33 0.23 5.75
CA ASP A 64 5.49 -0.61 6.02
C ASP A 64 5.09 -2.08 5.85
N GLU A 65 5.63 -2.72 4.80
CA GLU A 65 5.36 -4.11 4.39
C GLU A 65 3.87 -4.53 4.46
N PRO A 66 2.93 -3.74 3.90
CA PRO A 66 1.50 -3.94 4.18
C PRO A 66 0.95 -5.27 3.66
N PHE A 67 1.66 -5.95 2.75
CA PHE A 67 1.22 -7.21 2.16
C PHE A 67 2.07 -8.42 2.58
N GLY A 68 3.03 -8.26 3.49
CA GLY A 68 3.97 -9.31 3.89
C GLY A 68 3.30 -10.56 4.46
N ALA A 69 2.20 -10.42 5.19
CA ALA A 69 1.47 -11.53 5.81
C ALA A 69 0.41 -12.19 4.88
N LEU A 70 0.29 -11.76 3.62
CA LEU A 70 -0.72 -12.27 2.68
C LEU A 70 -0.14 -13.33 1.76
N ASP A 71 -0.97 -14.34 1.42
CA ASP A 71 -0.64 -15.26 0.33
C ASP A 71 -0.57 -14.55 -1.03
N ALA A 72 0.06 -15.16 -2.02
CA ALA A 72 0.36 -14.54 -3.31
C ALA A 72 -0.90 -14.06 -4.06
N GLN A 73 -2.00 -14.82 -4.02
CA GLN A 73 -3.23 -14.47 -4.71
C GLN A 73 -3.92 -13.29 -4.03
N THR A 74 -4.09 -13.35 -2.72
CA THR A 74 -4.66 -12.25 -1.92
C THR A 74 -3.83 -10.97 -2.05
N ARG A 75 -2.50 -11.11 -2.05
CA ARG A 75 -1.57 -9.99 -2.26
C ARG A 75 -1.81 -9.28 -3.58
N ASN A 76 -1.91 -10.01 -4.69
CA ASN A 76 -2.15 -9.43 -6.01
C ASN A 76 -3.50 -8.69 -6.07
N ILE A 77 -4.54 -9.25 -5.47
CA ILE A 77 -5.85 -8.59 -5.37
C ILE A 77 -5.73 -7.30 -4.55
N MET A 78 -5.05 -7.34 -3.41
CA MET A 78 -4.88 -6.18 -2.54
C MET A 78 -4.06 -5.06 -3.16
N GLN A 79 -3.05 -5.38 -3.97
CA GLN A 79 -2.27 -4.39 -4.71
C GLN A 79 -3.13 -3.68 -5.76
N SER A 80 -3.98 -4.41 -6.48
CA SER A 80 -4.92 -3.82 -7.44
C SER A 80 -5.96 -2.93 -6.74
N GLU A 81 -6.48 -3.36 -5.59
CA GLU A 81 -7.39 -2.56 -4.77
C GLU A 81 -6.72 -1.29 -4.23
N LEU A 82 -5.46 -1.37 -3.80
CA LEU A 82 -4.71 -0.20 -3.35
C LEU A 82 -4.54 0.83 -4.48
N LEU A 83 -4.25 0.39 -5.70
CA LEU A 83 -4.18 1.28 -6.86
C LEU A 83 -5.53 1.95 -7.15
N ARG A 84 -6.64 1.19 -7.09
CA ARG A 84 -7.99 1.75 -7.27
C ARG A 84 -8.30 2.83 -6.23
N ILE A 85 -8.04 2.54 -4.96
CA ILE A 85 -8.23 3.50 -3.85
C ILE A 85 -7.34 4.73 -4.05
N TRP A 86 -6.09 4.53 -4.48
CA TRP A 86 -5.16 5.62 -4.75
C TRP A 86 -5.65 6.50 -5.91
N GLU A 87 -6.26 5.93 -6.96
CA GLU A 87 -6.83 6.69 -8.08
C GLU A 87 -7.98 7.61 -7.64
N GLU A 88 -8.78 7.19 -6.67
CA GLU A 88 -9.85 7.99 -6.09
C GLU A 88 -9.32 9.11 -5.17
N GLU A 89 -8.35 8.80 -4.32
CA GLU A 89 -7.86 9.71 -3.27
C GLU A 89 -6.67 10.58 -3.71
N LYS A 90 -5.87 10.14 -4.69
CA LYS A 90 -4.67 10.83 -5.21
C LYS A 90 -3.72 11.31 -4.12
N LYS A 91 -3.52 10.51 -3.08
CA LYS A 91 -2.62 10.82 -1.97
C LYS A 91 -1.17 10.44 -2.29
N THR A 92 -0.24 11.14 -1.68
CA THR A 92 1.15 10.69 -1.63
C THR A 92 1.24 9.43 -0.78
N VAL A 93 1.89 8.40 -1.30
CA VAL A 93 2.11 7.14 -0.57
C VAL A 93 3.61 6.87 -0.50
N ILE A 94 4.12 6.67 0.71
CA ILE A 94 5.46 6.11 0.95
C ILE A 94 5.26 4.65 1.34
N PHE A 95 5.76 3.77 0.48
CA PHE A 95 5.54 2.33 0.58
C PHE A 95 6.89 1.62 0.78
N VAL A 96 7.07 0.98 1.93
CA VAL A 96 8.26 0.19 2.22
C VAL A 96 7.95 -1.28 1.93
N THR A 97 8.80 -1.93 1.16
CA THR A 97 8.70 -3.36 0.82
C THR A 97 10.07 -3.94 0.50
N HIS A 98 10.24 -5.23 0.75
CA HIS A 98 11.36 -6.01 0.27
C HIS A 98 11.08 -6.69 -1.09
N SER A 99 9.87 -6.56 -1.63
CA SER A 99 9.47 -7.15 -2.90
C SER A 99 9.67 -6.18 -4.06
N VAL A 100 10.62 -6.51 -4.94
CA VAL A 100 10.88 -5.75 -6.18
C VAL A 100 9.63 -5.69 -7.06
N ASP A 101 8.88 -6.78 -7.16
CA ASP A 101 7.65 -6.84 -7.96
C ASP A 101 6.55 -5.91 -7.43
N GLU A 102 6.41 -5.80 -6.11
CA GLU A 102 5.48 -4.84 -5.49
C GLU A 102 5.89 -3.40 -5.80
N ALA A 103 7.17 -3.09 -5.60
CA ALA A 103 7.69 -1.76 -5.85
C ALA A 103 7.45 -1.36 -7.32
N ILE A 104 7.80 -2.21 -8.28
CA ILE A 104 7.59 -1.94 -9.71
C ILE A 104 6.09 -1.82 -10.03
N TYR A 105 5.23 -2.64 -9.44
CA TYR A 105 3.80 -2.61 -9.74
C TYR A 105 3.12 -1.33 -9.23
N LEU A 106 3.51 -0.84 -8.05
CA LEU A 106 2.81 0.22 -7.32
C LEU A 106 3.43 1.62 -7.48
N ALA A 107 4.77 1.74 -7.49
CA ALA A 107 5.42 3.03 -7.32
C ALA A 107 5.52 3.86 -8.60
N ASP A 108 5.54 5.19 -8.49
CA ASP A 108 5.98 6.10 -9.55
C ASP A 108 7.51 6.26 -9.53
N THR A 109 8.09 6.13 -8.33
CA THR A 109 9.53 6.22 -8.10
C THR A 109 9.93 5.18 -7.08
N ILE A 110 10.99 4.43 -7.37
CA ILE A 110 11.58 3.45 -6.45
C ILE A 110 12.88 4.03 -5.89
N VAL A 111 13.02 3.98 -4.57
CA VAL A 111 14.24 4.36 -3.88
C VAL A 111 14.90 3.09 -3.35
N ILE A 112 16.11 2.80 -3.83
CA ILE A 112 16.92 1.67 -3.35
C ILE A 112 17.79 2.17 -2.19
N MET A 113 17.74 1.42 -1.08
CA MET A 113 18.50 1.73 0.13
C MET A 113 19.62 0.70 0.33
N SER A 114 20.79 1.16 0.80
CA SER A 114 21.85 0.26 1.26
C SER A 114 21.50 -0.37 2.61
N ALA A 115 22.19 -1.48 2.97
CA ALA A 115 21.90 -2.20 4.21
C ALA A 115 22.33 -1.41 5.46
N ARG A 116 23.60 -1.28 5.74
CA ARG A 116 24.14 -0.62 6.96
C ARG A 116 25.41 0.19 6.66
N PRO A 117 25.41 1.52 6.90
CA PRO A 117 24.26 2.34 7.29
C PRO A 117 23.27 2.51 6.13
N GLY A 118 21.96 2.65 6.45
CA GLY A 118 20.92 2.91 5.46
C GLY A 118 21.15 4.25 4.75
N ARG A 119 21.48 4.20 3.46
CA ARG A 119 21.66 5.36 2.58
C ARG A 119 20.90 5.15 1.28
N ILE A 120 20.46 6.22 0.65
CA ILE A 120 19.91 6.14 -0.70
C ILE A 120 21.05 5.75 -1.66
N LYS A 121 20.85 4.63 -2.36
CA LYS A 121 21.78 4.10 -3.35
C LYS A 121 21.40 4.51 -4.76
N ASP A 122 20.12 4.36 -5.11
CA ASP A 122 19.60 4.77 -6.41
C ASP A 122 18.15 5.26 -6.27
N VAL A 123 17.72 6.10 -7.22
CA VAL A 123 16.36 6.62 -7.34
C VAL A 123 15.88 6.37 -8.77
N ILE A 124 14.97 5.43 -8.94
CA ILE A 124 14.53 4.94 -10.25
C ILE A 124 13.10 5.40 -10.52
N PRO A 125 12.89 6.33 -11.46
CA PRO A 125 11.54 6.64 -11.94
C PRO A 125 10.98 5.49 -12.75
N ILE A 126 9.69 5.21 -12.61
CA ILE A 126 9.00 4.15 -13.35
C ILE A 126 8.03 4.79 -14.35
N PRO A 127 8.43 4.98 -15.61
CA PRO A 127 7.63 5.70 -16.61
C PRO A 127 6.49 4.86 -17.20
N ILE A 128 6.30 3.62 -16.73
CA ILE A 128 5.26 2.71 -17.21
C ILE A 128 3.92 3.08 -16.60
N GLN A 129 2.92 3.30 -17.44
CA GLN A 129 1.54 3.61 -17.00
C GLN A 129 0.90 2.44 -16.24
N ARG A 130 0.02 2.77 -15.30
CA ARG A 130 -0.80 1.79 -14.56
C ARG A 130 -2.13 1.52 -15.29
N PRO A 131 -2.70 0.31 -15.20
CA PRO A 131 -2.17 -0.88 -14.53
C PRO A 131 -1.02 -1.52 -15.33
N ARG A 132 0.07 -1.86 -14.64
CA ARG A 132 1.28 -2.43 -15.27
C ARG A 132 1.13 -3.92 -15.51
N ASN A 133 1.54 -4.38 -16.69
CA ASN A 133 1.64 -5.81 -16.98
C ASN A 133 2.93 -6.37 -16.35
N ARG A 134 2.78 -7.24 -15.34
CA ARG A 134 3.88 -7.82 -14.55
C ARG A 134 4.89 -8.62 -15.37
N THR A 135 4.50 -9.08 -16.56
CA THR A 135 5.30 -9.93 -17.44
C THR A 135 5.80 -9.21 -18.69
N SER A 136 5.54 -7.91 -18.82
CA SER A 136 6.02 -7.15 -19.97
C SER A 136 7.55 -7.03 -19.98
N SER A 137 8.13 -6.89 -21.18
CA SER A 137 9.57 -6.71 -21.37
C SER A 137 10.10 -5.49 -20.62
N GLU A 138 9.35 -4.39 -20.60
CA GLU A 138 9.71 -3.15 -19.91
C GLU A 138 9.80 -3.35 -18.39
N VAL A 139 8.81 -4.05 -17.80
CA VAL A 139 8.82 -4.39 -16.37
C VAL A 139 10.00 -5.31 -16.04
N ASN A 140 10.29 -6.30 -16.91
CA ASN A 140 11.40 -7.21 -16.70
C ASN A 140 12.77 -6.48 -16.74
N LEU A 141 12.97 -5.55 -17.66
CA LEU A 141 14.19 -4.75 -17.72
C LEU A 141 14.43 -3.93 -16.45
N ILE A 142 13.38 -3.30 -15.92
CA ILE A 142 13.47 -2.54 -14.67
C ILE A 142 13.75 -3.48 -13.49
N ARG A 143 13.10 -4.64 -13.47
CA ARG A 143 13.34 -5.68 -12.44
C ARG A 143 14.79 -6.12 -12.42
N ASP A 144 15.37 -6.44 -13.58
CA ASP A 144 16.75 -6.90 -13.70
C ASP A 144 17.73 -5.84 -13.24
N ARG A 145 17.52 -4.56 -13.58
CA ARG A 145 18.29 -3.43 -13.07
C ARG A 145 18.27 -3.38 -11.54
N ILE A 146 17.06 -3.38 -10.93
CA ILE A 146 16.90 -3.31 -9.47
C ILE A 146 17.58 -4.50 -8.79
N LEU A 147 17.41 -5.71 -9.33
CA LEU A 147 18.04 -6.91 -8.78
C LEU A 147 19.58 -6.87 -8.88
N CYS A 148 20.12 -6.31 -9.94
CA CYS A 148 21.56 -6.09 -10.08
C CYS A 148 22.08 -5.14 -8.98
N ASP A 149 21.40 -4.03 -8.75
CA ASP A 149 21.73 -3.06 -7.72
C ASP A 149 21.66 -3.66 -6.31
N LEU A 150 20.66 -4.48 -6.03
CA LEU A 150 20.51 -5.16 -4.73
C LEU A 150 21.56 -6.25 -4.51
N ARG A 151 21.95 -7.01 -5.55
CA ARG A 151 22.99 -8.06 -5.44
C ARG A 151 24.34 -7.52 -5.05
N SER A 152 24.70 -6.33 -5.52
CA SER A 152 25.98 -5.69 -5.17
C SER A 152 26.09 -5.36 -3.67
N GLU A 153 24.96 -5.23 -2.95
CA GLU A 153 24.93 -5.05 -1.50
C GLU A 153 25.17 -6.37 -0.73
N ILE A 154 24.69 -7.50 -1.26
CA ILE A 154 24.83 -8.81 -0.61
C ILE A 154 26.28 -9.31 -0.73
N LEU A 155 26.99 -8.94 -1.79
CA LEU A 155 28.36 -9.37 -2.04
C LEU A 155 29.42 -8.50 -1.33
N THR A 156 29.02 -7.38 -0.74
CA THR A 156 29.89 -6.43 0.00
C THR A 156 29.72 -6.53 1.53
N CYS A 157 28.88 -7.43 2.03
CA CYS A 157 28.78 -7.86 3.43
C CYS A 157 29.50 -9.19 3.61
#